data_e8bb06b26ef9caf23fc53fa542f05ce0
#
_entry.id   e8bb06b26ef9caf23fc53fa542f05ce0
#
_cell.length_a   1.000
_cell.length_b   1.000
_cell.length_c   1.000
_cell.angle_alpha   90.00
_cell.angle_beta   90.00
_cell.angle_gamma   90.00
#
_symmetry.space_group_name_H-M   'P 1'
#
loop_
_entity.id
_entity.type
_entity.pdbx_description
1 polymer ?
#
loop_
_entity_poly.entity_id
_entity_poly.type
_entity_poly.pdbx_seq_one_letter_code
_entity_poly.pdbx_strand_id
1 'polypeptide(L)'
;MAGGGTAPPLKISDVFLLVGVTLIIGTLFIQEWDQPTKINGDDGLYVGTSQTFNDDFIKIAVQVENESDVRIQIYEDGEEVKDKKQLVSSGDTLEEEHESNGGELEWIITIEEGVDGEVDVDISRAYGLNFLPYLLGFAFAGYGFYRRTNESAEAE
;
A
#
# COMPACT_ATOMS: atom_id res chain seq x y z
N MET A 1 4.83 23.33 -45.01
CA MET A 1 3.54 23.63 -44.33
C MET A 1 3.20 22.44 -43.47
N ALA A 2 3.37 22.56 -42.17
CA ALA A 2 2.97 21.50 -41.24
C ALA A 2 1.44 21.56 -41.12
N GLY A 3 0.74 20.53 -41.63
CA GLY A 3 -0.69 20.39 -41.49
C GLY A 3 -1.03 20.13 -40.05
N GLY A 4 -1.52 21.14 -39.34
CA GLY A 4 -2.12 20.97 -38.01
C GLY A 4 -3.46 20.25 -38.16
N GLY A 5 -3.44 18.94 -38.18
CA GLY A 5 -4.68 18.17 -38.06
C GLY A 5 -5.30 18.42 -36.69
N THR A 6 -6.56 18.81 -36.66
CA THR A 6 -7.33 18.85 -35.40
C THR A 6 -7.45 17.43 -34.83
N ALA A 7 -7.05 17.24 -33.56
CA ALA A 7 -7.21 15.96 -32.91
C ALA A 7 -8.69 15.54 -32.96
N PRO A 8 -9.01 14.27 -33.23
CA PRO A 8 -10.39 13.80 -33.23
C PRO A 8 -11.02 14.04 -31.85
N PRO A 9 -12.32 14.38 -31.79
CA PRO A 9 -12.99 14.60 -30.52
C PRO A 9 -12.96 13.33 -29.67
N LEU A 10 -12.60 13.50 -28.40
CA LEU A 10 -12.58 12.41 -27.41
C LEU A 10 -13.99 11.83 -27.28
N LYS A 11 -14.12 10.52 -27.52
CA LYS A 11 -15.36 9.82 -27.28
C LYS A 11 -15.51 9.49 -25.79
N ILE A 12 -16.75 9.43 -25.30
CA ILE A 12 -17.02 9.09 -23.89
C ILE A 12 -16.49 7.69 -23.56
N SER A 13 -16.57 6.75 -24.50
CA SER A 13 -15.97 5.41 -24.38
C SER A 13 -14.47 5.43 -24.10
N ASP A 14 -13.74 6.35 -24.75
CA ASP A 14 -12.29 6.49 -24.56
C ASP A 14 -11.95 7.05 -23.16
N VAL A 15 -12.81 7.93 -22.63
CA VAL A 15 -12.64 8.46 -21.26
C VAL A 15 -12.83 7.34 -20.23
N PHE A 16 -13.87 6.51 -20.36
CA PHE A 16 -14.08 5.39 -19.45
C PHE A 16 -12.96 4.36 -19.51
N LEU A 17 -12.48 4.04 -20.72
CA LEU A 17 -11.31 3.16 -20.91
C LEU A 17 -10.06 3.73 -20.24
N LEU A 18 -9.78 5.01 -20.44
CA LEU A 18 -8.63 5.66 -19.85
C LEU A 18 -8.70 5.66 -18.32
N VAL A 19 -9.84 6.05 -17.75
CA VAL A 19 -10.04 6.06 -16.29
C VAL A 19 -9.90 4.64 -15.72
N GLY A 20 -10.55 3.65 -16.34
CA GLY A 20 -10.51 2.26 -15.88
C GLY A 20 -9.09 1.69 -15.90
N VAL A 21 -8.37 1.87 -17.00
CA VAL A 21 -6.98 1.40 -17.13
C VAL A 21 -6.04 2.14 -16.16
N THR A 22 -6.22 3.46 -16.00
CA THR A 22 -5.42 4.26 -15.07
C THR A 22 -5.64 3.82 -13.63
N LEU A 23 -6.89 3.52 -13.22
CA LEU A 23 -7.18 2.97 -11.89
C LEU A 23 -6.49 1.63 -11.66
N ILE A 24 -6.59 0.70 -12.62
CA ILE A 24 -5.97 -0.63 -12.50
C ILE A 24 -4.45 -0.51 -12.39
N ILE A 25 -3.82 0.21 -13.32
CA ILE A 25 -2.36 0.36 -13.35
C ILE A 25 -1.87 1.15 -12.12
N GLY A 26 -2.55 2.25 -11.77
CA GLY A 26 -2.19 3.07 -10.61
C GLY A 26 -2.26 2.28 -9.31
N THR A 27 -3.29 1.45 -9.13
CA THR A 27 -3.43 0.59 -7.95
C THR A 27 -2.33 -0.47 -7.90
N LEU A 28 -2.01 -1.11 -9.04
CA LEU A 28 -0.89 -2.05 -9.13
C LEU A 28 0.42 -1.38 -8.71
N PHE A 29 0.69 -0.17 -9.22
CA PHE A 29 1.90 0.56 -8.86
C PHE A 29 1.97 0.87 -7.37
N ILE A 30 0.87 1.28 -6.75
CA ILE A 30 0.84 1.62 -5.32
C ILE A 30 1.06 0.36 -4.46
N GLN A 31 0.48 -0.78 -4.83
CA GLN A 31 0.56 -2.02 -4.04
C GLN A 31 1.89 -2.76 -4.23
N GLU A 32 2.48 -2.73 -5.42
CA GLU A 32 3.73 -3.44 -5.71
C GLU A 32 4.99 -2.60 -5.39
N TRP A 33 4.82 -1.29 -5.10
CA TRP A 33 5.94 -0.39 -4.86
C TRP A 33 6.18 -0.12 -3.38
N ASP A 34 5.56 -0.89 -2.50
CA ASP A 34 5.83 -0.80 -1.08
C ASP A 34 7.20 -1.44 -0.81
N GLN A 35 8.22 -0.60 -0.67
CA GLN A 35 9.58 -1.05 -0.39
C GLN A 35 9.83 -0.93 1.11
N PRO A 36 10.55 -1.90 1.70
CA PRO A 36 10.96 -1.80 3.09
C PRO A 36 11.66 -0.47 3.37
N THR A 37 11.31 0.16 4.48
CA THR A 37 11.91 1.41 4.90
C THR A 37 13.16 1.12 5.70
N LYS A 38 14.25 1.84 5.38
CA LYS A 38 15.52 1.70 6.11
C LYS A 38 15.46 2.41 7.46
N ILE A 39 15.92 1.72 8.50
CA ILE A 39 16.24 2.32 9.79
C ILE A 39 17.74 2.56 9.82
N ASN A 40 18.15 3.83 9.97
CA ASN A 40 19.55 4.17 10.14
C ASN A 40 19.99 3.92 11.58
N GLY A 41 21.14 3.30 11.75
CA GLY A 41 21.70 3.01 13.06
C GLY A 41 21.95 4.22 13.95
N ASP A 42 22.08 5.43 13.38
CA ASP A 42 22.30 6.65 14.15
C ASP A 42 21.12 7.00 15.08
N ASP A 43 19.88 6.73 14.63
CA ASP A 43 18.66 7.01 15.40
C ASP A 43 18.09 5.73 16.05
N GLY A 44 18.28 4.57 15.45
CA GLY A 44 17.78 3.27 15.91
C GLY A 44 16.27 3.22 16.13
N LEU A 45 15.52 4.18 15.56
CA LEU A 45 14.09 4.39 15.80
C LEU A 45 13.34 4.58 14.49
N TYR A 46 12.21 3.89 14.36
CA TYR A 46 11.24 4.11 13.29
C TYR A 46 9.85 4.23 13.89
N VAL A 47 9.13 5.28 13.50
CA VAL A 47 7.75 5.53 13.94
C VAL A 47 6.87 5.69 12.71
N GLY A 48 5.74 4.99 12.71
CA GLY A 48 4.74 5.12 11.67
C GLY A 48 3.34 5.18 12.25
N THR A 49 2.41 5.76 11.49
CA THR A 49 1.01 5.89 11.89
C THR A 49 0.09 5.59 10.70
N SER A 50 -1.09 5.04 10.97
CA SER A 50 -2.15 4.85 9.97
C SER A 50 -3.52 4.93 10.61
N GLN A 51 -4.51 5.39 9.84
CA GLN A 51 -5.91 5.22 10.20
C GLN A 51 -6.38 3.84 9.75
N THR A 52 -6.99 3.10 10.67
CA THR A 52 -7.50 1.75 10.43
C THR A 52 -9.01 1.68 10.62
N PHE A 53 -9.61 0.66 10.04
CA PHE A 53 -10.98 0.26 10.28
C PHE A 53 -10.99 -0.98 11.17
N ASN A 54 -12.14 -1.30 11.74
CA ASN A 54 -12.33 -2.54 12.47
C ASN A 54 -12.00 -3.76 11.59
N ASP A 55 -11.32 -4.74 12.15
CA ASP A 55 -10.83 -5.96 11.48
C ASP A 55 -9.74 -5.71 10.40
N ASP A 56 -9.15 -4.50 10.34
CA ASP A 56 -7.92 -4.29 9.56
C ASP A 56 -6.76 -5.02 10.23
N PHE A 57 -5.87 -5.56 9.43
CA PHE A 57 -4.75 -6.35 9.90
C PHE A 57 -3.43 -5.69 9.55
N ILE A 58 -2.57 -5.47 10.54
CA ILE A 58 -1.21 -4.97 10.34
C ILE A 58 -0.21 -6.10 10.58
N LYS A 59 0.75 -6.22 9.68
CA LYS A 59 1.93 -7.06 9.82
C LYS A 59 3.17 -6.17 9.73
N ILE A 60 4.03 -6.27 10.74
CA ILE A 60 5.31 -5.55 10.81
C ILE A 60 6.41 -6.59 10.78
N ALA A 61 7.33 -6.46 9.84
CA ALA A 61 8.50 -7.29 9.72
C ALA A 61 9.76 -6.42 9.82
N VAL A 62 10.67 -6.77 10.73
CA VAL A 62 11.92 -6.04 10.97
C VAL A 62 13.09 -6.96 10.73
N GLN A 63 13.97 -6.59 9.82
CA GLN A 63 15.23 -7.28 9.54
C GLN A 63 16.40 -6.39 9.94
N VAL A 64 17.44 -6.97 10.53
CA VAL A 64 18.64 -6.25 10.96
C VAL A 64 19.88 -6.75 10.24
N GLU A 65 20.81 -5.84 9.91
CA GLU A 65 22.06 -6.21 9.23
C GLU A 65 23.04 -6.94 10.17
N ASN A 66 23.03 -6.60 11.45
CA ASN A 66 23.81 -7.23 12.50
C ASN A 66 22.89 -7.66 13.64
N GLU A 67 23.35 -8.60 14.50
CA GLU A 67 22.61 -9.02 15.69
C GLU A 67 22.26 -7.81 16.55
N SER A 68 20.96 -7.67 16.90
CA SER A 68 20.44 -6.53 17.64
C SER A 68 19.22 -6.90 18.48
N ASP A 69 19.07 -6.24 19.62
CA ASP A 69 17.80 -6.20 20.33
C ASP A 69 16.78 -5.36 19.54
N VAL A 70 15.74 -6.01 19.03
CA VAL A 70 14.64 -5.36 18.31
C VAL A 70 13.41 -5.31 19.19
N ARG A 71 12.79 -4.14 19.30
CA ARG A 71 11.51 -3.95 20.00
C ARG A 71 10.47 -3.39 19.03
N ILE A 72 9.31 -4.02 18.97
CA ILE A 72 8.14 -3.57 18.21
C ILE A 72 7.04 -3.26 19.22
N GLN A 73 6.57 -2.03 19.23
CA GLN A 73 5.45 -1.57 20.04
C GLN A 73 4.33 -1.09 19.10
N ILE A 74 3.10 -1.48 19.40
CA ILE A 74 1.91 -1.04 18.64
C ILE A 74 0.96 -0.39 19.63
N TYR A 75 0.49 0.79 19.26
CA TYR A 75 -0.49 1.58 19.99
C TYR A 75 -1.74 1.75 19.15
N GLU A 76 -2.91 1.65 19.78
CA GLU A 76 -4.22 1.90 19.16
C GLU A 76 -4.93 2.97 19.97
N ASP A 77 -5.30 4.09 19.33
CA ASP A 77 -5.87 5.28 19.98
C ASP A 77 -5.05 5.77 21.20
N GLY A 78 -3.72 5.60 21.13
CA GLY A 78 -2.77 5.99 22.18
C GLY A 78 -2.61 4.98 23.32
N GLU A 79 -3.31 3.84 23.29
CA GLU A 79 -3.11 2.74 24.24
C GLU A 79 -2.17 1.68 23.65
N GLU A 80 -1.18 1.22 24.44
CA GLU A 80 -0.26 0.17 24.01
C GLU A 80 -1.01 -1.18 23.96
N VAL A 81 -1.11 -1.76 22.76
CA VAL A 81 -1.79 -3.03 22.54
C VAL A 81 -0.82 -4.20 22.31
N LYS A 82 0.41 -3.89 21.89
CA LYS A 82 1.47 -4.87 21.69
C LYS A 82 2.83 -4.28 22.09
N ASP A 83 3.64 -5.11 22.74
CA ASP A 83 5.05 -4.84 23.03
C ASP A 83 5.83 -6.16 22.92
N LYS A 84 6.67 -6.26 21.91
CA LYS A 84 7.52 -7.44 21.67
C LYS A 84 8.96 -7.02 21.56
N LYS A 85 9.79 -7.61 22.43
CA LYS A 85 11.24 -7.42 22.39
C LYS A 85 11.93 -8.77 22.19
N GLN A 86 12.86 -8.84 21.23
CA GLN A 86 13.61 -10.06 20.92
C GLN A 86 15.00 -9.72 20.38
N LEU A 87 15.99 -10.53 20.75
CA LEU A 87 17.29 -10.53 20.09
C LEU A 87 17.13 -11.17 18.70
N VAL A 88 17.49 -10.45 17.66
CA VAL A 88 17.38 -10.87 16.26
C VAL A 88 18.79 -11.00 15.69
N SER A 89 19.12 -12.15 15.12
CA SER A 89 20.40 -12.38 14.50
C SER A 89 20.49 -11.70 13.13
N SER A 90 21.70 -11.46 12.65
CA SER A 90 21.94 -10.87 11.32
C SER A 90 21.21 -11.66 10.22
N GLY A 91 20.40 -10.96 9.44
CA GLY A 91 19.61 -11.51 8.33
C GLY A 91 18.32 -12.23 8.73
N ASP A 92 18.07 -12.41 10.03
CA ASP A 92 16.78 -12.92 10.53
C ASP A 92 15.73 -11.79 10.56
N THR A 93 14.47 -12.19 10.58
CA THR A 93 13.33 -11.25 10.59
C THR A 93 12.50 -11.46 11.85
N LEU A 94 12.20 -10.39 12.58
CA LEU A 94 11.19 -10.37 13.63
C LEU A 94 9.87 -9.90 13.04
N GLU A 95 8.84 -10.73 13.18
CA GLU A 95 7.49 -10.39 12.73
C GLU A 95 6.56 -10.20 13.92
N GLU A 96 5.68 -9.20 13.83
CA GLU A 96 4.57 -9.00 14.74
C GLU A 96 3.30 -8.66 13.97
N GLU A 97 2.18 -9.18 14.42
CA GLU A 97 0.88 -9.06 13.78
C GLU A 97 -0.15 -8.55 14.79
N HIS A 98 -1.03 -7.66 14.32
CA HIS A 98 -2.12 -7.12 15.13
C HIS A 98 -3.37 -6.92 14.28
N GLU A 99 -4.51 -7.31 14.83
CA GLU A 99 -5.84 -7.04 14.27
C GLU A 99 -6.42 -5.81 14.98
N SER A 100 -6.70 -4.76 14.19
CA SER A 100 -7.16 -3.48 14.72
C SER A 100 -8.65 -3.48 15.03
N ASN A 101 -9.04 -2.82 16.11
CA ASN A 101 -10.44 -2.51 16.41
C ASN A 101 -10.94 -1.22 15.71
N GLY A 102 -10.09 -0.61 14.90
CA GLY A 102 -10.33 0.66 14.22
C GLY A 102 -9.83 1.85 15.02
N GLY A 103 -9.49 2.92 14.36
CA GLY A 103 -8.95 4.13 14.97
C GLY A 103 -7.56 4.48 14.46
N GLU A 104 -6.83 5.28 15.23
CA GLU A 104 -5.46 5.64 14.90
C GLU A 104 -4.50 4.53 15.41
N LEU A 105 -3.78 3.92 14.50
CA LEU A 105 -2.75 2.94 14.79
C LEU A 105 -1.37 3.59 14.67
N GLU A 106 -0.55 3.47 15.71
CA GLU A 106 0.84 3.92 15.75
C GLU A 106 1.74 2.72 16.05
N TRP A 107 2.87 2.64 15.39
CA TRP A 107 3.90 1.64 15.70
C TRP A 107 5.25 2.30 15.89
N ILE A 108 5.97 1.79 16.89
CA ILE A 108 7.31 2.25 17.25
C ILE A 108 8.23 1.05 17.20
N ILE A 109 9.26 1.14 16.35
CA ILE A 109 10.28 0.11 16.22
C ILE A 109 11.59 0.67 16.69
N THR A 110 12.24 -0.03 17.62
CA THR A 110 13.53 0.35 18.17
C THR A 110 14.52 -0.77 17.94
N ILE A 111 15.70 -0.43 17.40
CA ILE A 111 16.87 -1.29 17.27
C ILE A 111 18.04 -0.67 18.03
N GLU A 112 19.11 -1.43 18.29
CA GLU A 112 20.28 -0.88 18.97
C GLU A 112 20.99 0.19 18.13
N GLU A 113 21.49 1.24 18.79
CA GLU A 113 22.29 2.26 18.12
C GLU A 113 23.52 1.63 17.42
N GLY A 114 23.79 2.09 16.22
CA GLY A 114 24.90 1.58 15.38
C GLY A 114 24.55 0.37 14.52
N VAL A 115 23.32 -0.13 14.58
CA VAL A 115 22.82 -1.21 13.73
C VAL A 115 21.83 -0.68 12.70
N ASP A 116 22.09 -0.96 11.43
CA ASP A 116 21.14 -0.66 10.35
C ASP A 116 20.12 -1.80 10.21
N GLY A 117 18.90 -1.43 9.81
CA GLY A 117 17.81 -2.38 9.60
C GLY A 117 16.84 -1.94 8.52
N GLU A 118 15.94 -2.85 8.19
CA GLU A 118 14.82 -2.61 7.27
C GLU A 118 13.51 -2.98 7.95
N VAL A 119 12.51 -2.14 7.76
CA VAL A 119 11.14 -2.35 8.25
C VAL A 119 10.20 -2.45 7.07
N ASP A 120 9.43 -3.50 7.06
CA ASP A 120 8.31 -3.71 6.15
C ASP A 120 7.01 -3.69 6.95
N VAL A 121 6.06 -2.84 6.55
CA VAL A 121 4.78 -2.69 7.24
C VAL A 121 3.66 -2.88 6.23
N ASP A 122 2.96 -3.99 6.31
CA ASP A 122 1.80 -4.30 5.48
C ASP A 122 0.50 -4.10 6.25
N ILE A 123 -0.43 -3.33 5.69
CA ILE A 123 -1.76 -3.11 6.24
C ILE A 123 -2.81 -3.67 5.29
N SER A 124 -3.34 -4.82 5.66
CA SER A 124 -4.43 -5.48 4.94
C SER A 124 -5.78 -4.96 5.42
N ARG A 125 -6.52 -4.32 4.53
CA ARG A 125 -7.85 -3.77 4.83
C ARG A 125 -8.89 -4.87 4.97
N ALA A 126 -9.73 -4.76 6.00
CA ALA A 126 -10.90 -5.62 6.18
C ALA A 126 -11.80 -5.64 4.94
N TYR A 127 -12.53 -6.72 4.77
CA TYR A 127 -13.53 -6.90 3.70
C TYR A 127 -12.94 -6.74 2.27
N GLY A 128 -11.64 -6.85 2.11
CA GLY A 128 -10.99 -6.75 0.80
C GLY A 128 -11.08 -5.36 0.17
N LEU A 129 -11.18 -4.30 0.97
CA LEU A 129 -11.25 -2.91 0.48
C LEU A 129 -10.05 -2.53 -0.40
N ASN A 130 -8.91 -3.22 -0.25
CA ASN A 130 -7.75 -3.07 -1.13
C ASN A 130 -8.05 -3.39 -2.60
N PHE A 131 -9.08 -4.24 -2.85
CA PHE A 131 -9.49 -4.61 -4.20
C PHE A 131 -10.54 -3.67 -4.81
N LEU A 132 -11.11 -2.74 -4.03
CA LEU A 132 -12.16 -1.83 -4.52
C LEU A 132 -11.71 -0.99 -5.74
N PRO A 133 -10.51 -0.41 -5.79
CA PRO A 133 -10.06 0.32 -6.96
C PRO A 133 -9.96 -0.54 -8.21
N TYR A 134 -9.57 -1.82 -8.09
CA TYR A 134 -9.55 -2.77 -9.20
C TYR A 134 -10.95 -3.05 -9.72
N LEU A 135 -11.92 -3.29 -8.82
CA LEU A 135 -13.31 -3.53 -9.22
C LEU A 135 -13.88 -2.33 -9.99
N LEU A 136 -13.62 -1.12 -9.50
CA LEU A 136 -14.02 0.11 -10.19
C LEU A 136 -13.30 0.27 -11.54
N GLY A 137 -12.00 -0.01 -11.58
CA GLY A 137 -11.20 0.03 -12.80
C GLY A 137 -11.73 -0.93 -13.88
N PHE A 138 -12.01 -2.17 -13.50
CA PHE A 138 -12.60 -3.15 -14.41
C PHE A 138 -14.01 -2.78 -14.85
N ALA A 139 -14.84 -2.23 -13.97
CA ALA A 139 -16.18 -1.76 -14.32
C ALA A 139 -16.14 -0.62 -15.34
N PHE A 140 -15.27 0.37 -15.14
CA PHE A 140 -15.09 1.48 -16.08
C PHE A 140 -14.51 1.01 -17.43
N ALA A 141 -13.47 0.17 -17.40
CA ALA A 141 -12.88 -0.36 -18.62
C ALA A 141 -13.91 -1.22 -19.41
N GLY A 142 -14.63 -2.10 -18.72
CA GLY A 142 -15.68 -2.92 -19.33
C GLY A 142 -16.81 -2.09 -19.94
N TYR A 143 -17.29 -1.07 -19.23
CA TYR A 143 -18.29 -0.16 -19.76
C TYR A 143 -17.77 0.65 -20.96
N GLY A 144 -16.53 1.11 -20.92
CA GLY A 144 -15.88 1.80 -22.04
C GLY A 144 -15.78 0.92 -23.28
N PHE A 145 -15.43 -0.35 -23.12
CA PHE A 145 -15.40 -1.33 -24.21
C PHE A 145 -16.79 -1.57 -24.79
N TYR A 146 -17.77 -1.82 -23.94
CA TYR A 146 -19.15 -2.03 -24.36
C TYR A 146 -19.68 -0.85 -25.17
N ARG A 147 -19.46 0.35 -24.68
CA ARG A 147 -19.91 1.58 -25.37
C ARG A 147 -19.19 1.80 -26.69
N ARG A 148 -17.90 1.53 -26.76
CA ARG A 148 -17.10 1.66 -27.99
C ARG A 148 -17.60 0.74 -29.11
N THR A 149 -18.00 -0.49 -28.79
CA THR A 149 -18.58 -1.42 -29.78
C THR A 149 -19.91 -0.91 -30.32
N ASN A 150 -20.76 -0.33 -29.47
CA ASN A 150 -22.05 0.26 -29.91
C ASN A 150 -21.83 1.52 -30.75
N GLU A 151 -20.92 2.43 -30.35
CA GLU A 151 -20.57 3.63 -31.12
C GLU A 151 -19.97 3.31 -32.49
N SER A 152 -19.33 2.16 -32.67
CA SER A 152 -18.81 1.71 -33.96
C SER A 152 -19.91 1.13 -34.85
N ALA A 153 -20.90 0.46 -34.27
CA ALA A 153 -22.03 -0.12 -34.99
C ALA A 153 -23.04 0.95 -35.49
N GLU A 154 -23.11 2.11 -34.81
CA GLU A 154 -23.95 3.24 -35.25
C GLU A 154 -23.31 4.08 -36.36
N ALA A 155 -22.01 3.89 -36.63
CA ALA A 155 -21.26 4.64 -37.63
C ALA A 155 -21.16 3.94 -39.00
N GLU A 156 -21.62 2.70 -39.10
CA GLU A 156 -21.77 1.90 -40.38
C GLU A 156 -23.19 2.06 -40.93
#